data_0c04cbc09d3cc13a0fa2da700d7e97c2
#
_entry.id   0c04cbc09d3cc13a0fa2da700d7e97c2
#
_cell.length_a   1.000
_cell.length_b   1.000
_cell.length_c   1.000
_cell.angle_alpha   90.00
_cell.angle_beta   90.00
_cell.angle_gamma   90.00
#
_symmetry.space_group_name_H-M   'P 1'
#
loop_
_entity.id
_entity.type
_entity.pdbx_description
1 polymer ?
#
loop_
_entity_poly.entity_id
_entity_poly.type
_entity_poly.pdbx_seq_one_letter_code
_entity_poly.pdbx_strand_id
1 'polypeptide(L)'
;MTSPALLQVAVGGDHPYSITIGAGAQADGTALASHVRGRHVLLLSDSEVAPRYLDAVKQTLLTARPDLIVGEHVLAAGEASKTLAEFGRAIEALAALGATRDACVFALGGGVVGDLAGFAAACWMRGVDCVQLPTTLLAMVDSSVGGKTAVDIPAGKNLVGAFHPPRAVIADTRVLATLPPRELRAGLAEVVKYGALGDAVFFEWLQQHADALLAGEDAVLAEAIARSCRHKAAIVERDPFEKGERALLNLGHTFGHAIETEQGYSAPGRDALNHGEAVAVGMVLAAKLSTDLGLADDADRARLQALLERLGLPVSIPAGLDPQA
;
A
#
# COMPACT_ATOMS: atom_id res chain seq x y z
N MET A 1 -13.01 -3.69 -28.34
CA MET A 1 -11.81 -4.10 -27.58
C MET A 1 -12.29 -4.74 -26.30
N THR A 2 -12.03 -6.02 -26.08
CA THR A 2 -12.37 -6.71 -24.83
C THR A 2 -11.49 -6.11 -23.72
N SER A 3 -12.11 -5.60 -22.65
CA SER A 3 -11.34 -5.18 -21.47
C SER A 3 -10.47 -6.36 -21.00
N PRO A 4 -9.20 -6.12 -20.62
CA PRO A 4 -8.38 -7.19 -20.08
C PRO A 4 -9.06 -7.80 -18.86
N ALA A 5 -8.94 -9.11 -18.70
CA ALA A 5 -9.54 -9.82 -17.58
C ALA A 5 -8.92 -9.34 -16.27
N LEU A 6 -9.75 -8.99 -15.29
CA LEU A 6 -9.30 -8.62 -13.95
C LEU A 6 -8.73 -9.86 -13.22
N LEU A 7 -7.58 -9.70 -12.59
CA LEU A 7 -6.98 -10.72 -11.75
C LEU A 7 -7.63 -10.71 -10.36
N GLN A 8 -7.75 -11.88 -9.75
CA GLN A 8 -8.29 -12.03 -8.40
C GLN A 8 -7.26 -12.73 -7.51
N VAL A 9 -7.07 -12.18 -6.30
CA VAL A 9 -6.29 -12.80 -5.25
C VAL A 9 -7.18 -12.92 -4.01
N ALA A 10 -7.33 -14.14 -3.51
CA ALA A 10 -8.04 -14.37 -2.25
C ALA A 10 -7.06 -14.21 -1.08
N VAL A 11 -7.51 -13.58 -0.01
CA VAL A 11 -6.86 -13.56 1.30
C VAL A 11 -7.75 -14.33 2.27
N GLY A 12 -7.23 -15.41 2.82
CA GLY A 12 -7.97 -16.30 3.73
C GLY A 12 -7.93 -15.84 5.20
N GLY A 13 -8.06 -16.80 6.12
CA GLY A 13 -8.07 -16.56 7.57
C GLY A 13 -9.45 -16.26 8.12
N ASP A 14 -9.51 -15.68 9.34
CA ASP A 14 -10.75 -15.44 10.08
C ASP A 14 -11.66 -14.39 9.44
N HIS A 15 -11.09 -13.49 8.66
CA HIS A 15 -11.79 -12.44 7.93
C HIS A 15 -11.38 -12.43 6.45
N PRO A 16 -11.89 -13.40 5.65
CA PRO A 16 -11.49 -13.55 4.26
C PRO A 16 -12.01 -12.41 3.39
N TYR A 17 -11.20 -11.97 2.43
CA TYR A 17 -11.57 -10.95 1.45
C TYR A 17 -10.87 -11.20 0.11
N SER A 18 -11.25 -10.45 -0.92
CA SER A 18 -10.66 -10.52 -2.25
C SER A 18 -9.92 -9.24 -2.62
N ILE A 19 -8.87 -9.40 -3.42
CA ILE A 19 -8.15 -8.32 -4.06
C ILE A 19 -8.42 -8.44 -5.56
N THR A 20 -9.07 -7.42 -6.13
CA THR A 20 -9.33 -7.31 -7.57
C THR A 20 -8.30 -6.39 -8.20
N ILE A 21 -7.61 -6.84 -9.25
CA ILE A 21 -6.45 -6.14 -9.82
C ILE A 21 -6.62 -6.02 -11.33
N GLY A 22 -6.41 -4.84 -11.87
CA GLY A 22 -6.34 -4.62 -13.32
C GLY A 22 -6.98 -3.32 -13.77
N ALA A 23 -6.79 -3.02 -15.05
CA ALA A 23 -7.26 -1.78 -15.65
C ALA A 23 -8.80 -1.69 -15.65
N GLY A 24 -9.32 -0.64 -15.01
CA GLY A 24 -10.76 -0.38 -14.93
C GLY A 24 -11.47 -1.04 -13.76
N ALA A 25 -10.76 -1.63 -12.82
CA ALA A 25 -11.37 -2.30 -11.67
C ALA A 25 -12.27 -1.36 -10.83
N GLN A 26 -11.94 -0.08 -10.73
CA GLN A 26 -12.72 0.92 -10.00
C GLN A 26 -13.92 1.47 -10.81
N ALA A 27 -14.05 1.14 -12.08
CA ALA A 27 -15.16 1.58 -12.93
C ALA A 27 -16.39 0.66 -12.85
N ASP A 28 -16.27 -0.53 -12.23
CA ASP A 28 -17.39 -1.43 -12.03
C ASP A 28 -18.19 -1.03 -10.78
N GLY A 29 -19.21 -0.19 -10.96
CA GLY A 29 -20.05 0.28 -9.87
C GLY A 29 -20.82 -0.83 -9.17
N THR A 30 -21.20 -1.90 -9.86
CA THR A 30 -21.87 -3.05 -9.27
C THR A 30 -20.93 -3.78 -8.31
N ALA A 31 -19.69 -3.99 -8.73
CA ALA A 31 -18.67 -4.59 -7.88
C ALA A 31 -18.39 -3.71 -6.66
N LEU A 32 -18.17 -2.39 -6.84
CA LEU A 32 -17.96 -1.46 -5.73
C LEU A 32 -19.14 -1.48 -4.74
N ALA A 33 -20.35 -1.31 -5.24
CA ALA A 33 -21.56 -1.22 -4.42
C ALA A 33 -21.90 -2.53 -3.70
N SER A 34 -21.46 -3.69 -4.19
CA SER A 34 -21.69 -4.99 -3.55
C SER A 34 -21.02 -5.10 -2.17
N HIS A 35 -20.02 -4.29 -1.89
CA HIS A 35 -19.33 -4.24 -0.61
C HIS A 35 -20.04 -3.35 0.43
N VAL A 36 -21.07 -2.59 0.03
CA VAL A 36 -21.81 -1.68 0.91
C VAL A 36 -23.08 -2.36 1.42
N ARG A 37 -23.12 -2.72 2.70
CA ARG A 37 -24.28 -3.38 3.32
C ARG A 37 -25.42 -2.41 3.59
N GLY A 38 -25.08 -1.23 4.11
CA GLY A 38 -26.04 -0.18 4.45
C GLY A 38 -26.23 0.86 3.35
N ARG A 39 -26.47 2.09 3.77
CA ARG A 39 -26.69 3.23 2.87
C ARG A 39 -25.59 4.31 2.99
N HIS A 40 -24.84 4.33 4.09
CA HIS A 40 -23.86 5.36 4.35
C HIS A 40 -22.49 4.93 3.88
N VAL A 41 -21.86 5.76 3.05
CA VAL A 41 -20.50 5.58 2.54
C VAL A 41 -19.73 6.85 2.84
N LEU A 42 -18.56 6.71 3.52
CA LEU A 42 -17.59 7.79 3.60
C LEU A 42 -16.47 7.51 2.60
N LEU A 43 -16.29 8.38 1.61
CA LEU A 43 -15.11 8.40 0.74
C LEU A 43 -14.04 9.23 1.42
N LEU A 44 -12.94 8.59 1.83
CA LEU A 44 -11.78 9.24 2.42
C LEU A 44 -10.65 9.26 1.39
N SER A 45 -10.09 10.45 1.12
CA SER A 45 -9.04 10.65 0.12
C SER A 45 -8.10 11.77 0.54
N ASP A 46 -7.09 12.05 -0.26
CA ASP A 46 -6.17 13.16 -0.05
C ASP A 46 -6.23 14.22 -1.16
N SER A 47 -5.60 15.37 -0.91
CA SER A 47 -5.62 16.54 -1.79
C SER A 47 -4.98 16.32 -3.17
N GLU A 48 -4.17 15.28 -3.36
CA GLU A 48 -3.56 14.93 -4.65
C GLU A 48 -4.43 13.95 -5.45
N VAL A 49 -5.09 13.04 -4.77
CA VAL A 49 -5.90 11.97 -5.37
C VAL A 49 -7.34 12.42 -5.63
N ALA A 50 -7.94 13.15 -4.69
CA ALA A 50 -9.35 13.56 -4.77
C ALA A 50 -9.69 14.33 -6.07
N PRO A 51 -8.92 15.33 -6.52
CA PRO A 51 -9.23 16.06 -7.75
C PRO A 51 -9.25 15.19 -9.02
N ARG A 52 -8.60 14.02 -8.98
CA ARG A 52 -8.47 13.13 -10.13
C ARG A 52 -9.53 12.03 -10.15
N TYR A 53 -9.92 11.51 -8.98
CA TYR A 53 -10.64 10.24 -8.91
C TYR A 53 -11.88 10.26 -8.02
N LEU A 54 -12.00 11.17 -7.04
CA LEU A 54 -13.06 11.13 -6.03
C LEU A 54 -14.46 11.21 -6.65
N ASP A 55 -14.68 12.19 -7.52
CA ASP A 55 -15.97 12.38 -8.18
C ASP A 55 -16.33 11.19 -9.07
N ALA A 56 -15.36 10.60 -9.78
CA ALA A 56 -15.61 9.44 -10.63
C ALA A 56 -16.05 8.22 -9.80
N VAL A 57 -15.38 7.94 -8.68
CA VAL A 57 -15.74 6.84 -7.76
C VAL A 57 -17.13 7.09 -7.15
N LYS A 58 -17.41 8.31 -6.69
CA LYS A 58 -18.70 8.70 -6.14
C LYS A 58 -19.84 8.49 -7.13
N GLN A 59 -19.68 8.98 -8.38
CA GLN A 59 -20.68 8.83 -9.42
C GLN A 59 -20.88 7.36 -9.81
N THR A 60 -19.82 6.58 -9.84
CA THR A 60 -19.86 5.14 -10.10
C THR A 60 -20.70 4.42 -9.04
N LEU A 61 -20.50 4.73 -7.75
CA LEU A 61 -21.29 4.19 -6.64
C LEU A 61 -22.78 4.62 -6.72
N LEU A 62 -23.05 5.92 -6.92
CA LEU A 62 -24.40 6.45 -6.98
C LEU A 62 -25.18 5.99 -8.20
N THR A 63 -24.51 5.71 -9.33
CA THR A 63 -25.14 5.12 -10.50
C THR A 63 -25.58 3.69 -10.23
N ALA A 64 -24.75 2.89 -9.57
CA ALA A 64 -25.07 1.51 -9.22
C ALA A 64 -26.07 1.39 -8.05
N ARG A 65 -26.00 2.29 -7.08
CA ARG A 65 -26.84 2.34 -5.87
C ARG A 65 -27.31 3.78 -5.58
N PRO A 66 -28.39 4.25 -6.23
CA PRO A 66 -28.90 5.63 -6.07
C PRO A 66 -29.41 5.97 -4.65
N ASP A 67 -29.64 4.95 -3.83
CA ASP A 67 -30.08 5.11 -2.43
C ASP A 67 -28.93 5.40 -1.46
N LEU A 68 -27.68 5.38 -1.91
CA LEU A 68 -26.52 5.65 -1.06
C LEU A 68 -26.47 7.12 -0.63
N ILE A 69 -26.04 7.33 0.60
CA ILE A 69 -25.72 8.62 1.19
C ILE A 69 -24.19 8.68 1.28
N VAL A 70 -23.58 9.41 0.36
CA VAL A 70 -22.11 9.45 0.21
C VAL A 70 -21.59 10.74 0.79
N GLY A 71 -20.81 10.66 1.87
CA GLY A 71 -20.00 11.74 2.42
C GLY A 71 -18.55 11.66 1.92
N GLU A 72 -17.84 12.77 2.05
CA GLU A 72 -16.45 12.90 1.63
C GLU A 72 -15.61 13.48 2.75
N HIS A 73 -14.37 13.00 2.88
CA HIS A 73 -13.36 13.60 3.74
C HIS A 73 -12.03 13.61 2.98
N VAL A 74 -11.47 14.80 2.75
CA VAL A 74 -10.22 14.98 2.01
C VAL A 74 -9.17 15.57 2.94
N LEU A 75 -8.12 14.80 3.21
CA LEU A 75 -6.98 15.23 4.02
C LEU A 75 -5.86 15.83 3.15
N ALA A 76 -4.93 16.55 3.75
CA ALA A 76 -3.73 16.99 3.03
C ALA A 76 -2.86 15.77 2.67
N ALA A 77 -2.30 15.75 1.45
CA ALA A 77 -1.45 14.65 1.04
C ALA A 77 -0.15 14.59 1.85
N GLY A 78 0.35 13.38 2.08
CA GLY A 78 1.64 13.11 2.73
C GLY A 78 1.53 12.58 4.16
N GLU A 79 2.63 12.02 4.65
CA GLU A 79 2.72 11.33 5.96
C GLU A 79 2.38 12.24 7.13
N ALA A 80 2.65 13.54 7.03
CA ALA A 80 2.33 14.52 8.08
C ALA A 80 0.83 14.58 8.43
N SER A 81 -0.04 14.07 7.58
CA SER A 81 -1.49 13.99 7.82
C SER A 81 -1.92 12.71 8.56
N LYS A 82 -1.03 11.75 8.74
CA LYS A 82 -1.32 10.47 9.40
C LYS A 82 -1.33 10.64 10.93
N THR A 83 -2.24 11.43 11.48
CA THR A 83 -2.25 11.88 12.86
C THR A 83 -3.54 11.54 13.59
N LEU A 84 -3.51 11.55 14.93
CA LEU A 84 -4.72 11.46 15.77
C LEU A 84 -5.70 12.60 15.53
N ALA A 85 -5.21 13.80 15.18
CA ALA A 85 -6.08 14.94 14.86
C ALA A 85 -6.87 14.69 13.57
N GLU A 86 -6.22 14.17 12.54
CA GLU A 86 -6.88 13.85 11.27
C GLU A 86 -7.82 12.64 11.40
N PHE A 87 -7.42 11.63 12.18
CA PHE A 87 -8.32 10.55 12.58
C PHE A 87 -9.59 11.08 13.27
N GLY A 88 -9.46 12.05 14.19
CA GLY A 88 -10.60 12.70 14.82
C GLY A 88 -11.56 13.34 13.81
N ARG A 89 -11.03 14.04 12.80
CA ARG A 89 -11.83 14.64 11.72
C ARG A 89 -12.55 13.59 10.87
N ALA A 90 -11.92 12.46 10.58
CA ALA A 90 -12.56 11.36 9.87
C ALA A 90 -13.73 10.77 10.69
N ILE A 91 -13.59 10.65 12.02
CA ILE A 91 -14.67 10.22 12.92
C ILE A 91 -15.80 11.27 12.96
N GLU A 92 -15.48 12.56 12.99
CA GLU A 92 -16.48 13.64 12.91
C GLU A 92 -17.24 13.63 11.59
N ALA A 93 -16.55 13.34 10.46
CA ALA A 93 -17.19 13.18 9.16
C ALA A 93 -18.19 12.02 9.13
N LEU A 94 -17.85 10.86 9.74
CA LEU A 94 -18.77 9.73 9.90
C LEU A 94 -19.99 10.12 10.77
N ALA A 95 -19.78 10.88 11.85
CA ALA A 95 -20.85 11.36 12.72
C ALA A 95 -21.78 12.34 11.98
N ALA A 96 -21.22 13.30 11.24
CA ALA A 96 -21.98 14.29 10.46
C ALA A 96 -22.79 13.62 9.33
N LEU A 97 -22.24 12.53 8.73
CA LEU A 97 -22.94 11.73 7.74
C LEU A 97 -24.15 10.96 8.34
N GLY A 98 -24.22 10.83 9.67
CA GLY A 98 -25.19 9.95 10.33
C GLY A 98 -24.92 8.47 10.09
N ALA A 99 -23.63 8.12 9.90
CA ALA A 99 -23.21 6.77 9.57
C ALA A 99 -23.62 5.75 10.63
N THR A 100 -24.29 4.69 10.20
CA THR A 100 -24.80 3.58 11.03
C THR A 100 -23.80 2.42 11.09
N ARG A 101 -24.10 1.36 11.85
CA ARG A 101 -23.20 0.20 12.02
C ARG A 101 -22.93 -0.61 10.75
N ASP A 102 -23.72 -0.42 9.72
CA ASP A 102 -23.63 -1.02 8.39
C ASP A 102 -23.04 -0.07 7.35
N ALA A 103 -22.48 1.07 7.80
CA ALA A 103 -21.75 2.01 6.95
C ALA A 103 -20.48 1.36 6.39
N CYS A 104 -19.97 1.92 5.32
CA CYS A 104 -18.72 1.51 4.71
C CYS A 104 -17.79 2.71 4.50
N VAL A 105 -16.52 2.57 4.84
CA VAL A 105 -15.47 3.56 4.54
C VAL A 105 -14.71 3.09 3.31
N PHE A 106 -14.63 3.94 2.29
CA PHE A 106 -13.81 3.72 1.11
C PHE A 106 -12.54 4.55 1.21
N ALA A 107 -11.39 3.90 1.24
CA ALA A 107 -10.07 4.52 1.31
C ALA A 107 -9.52 4.69 -0.10
N LEU A 108 -9.68 5.87 -0.71
CA LEU A 108 -9.20 6.18 -2.05
C LEU A 108 -7.89 6.95 -1.98
N GLY A 109 -6.75 6.27 -2.03
CA GLY A 109 -5.45 6.93 -1.88
C GLY A 109 -4.28 5.99 -1.69
N GLY A 110 -3.15 6.54 -1.27
CA GLY A 110 -1.96 5.80 -0.89
C GLY A 110 -2.06 5.18 0.51
N GLY A 111 -0.92 4.72 1.04
CA GLY A 111 -0.85 4.06 2.35
C GLY A 111 -1.36 4.92 3.51
N VAL A 112 -1.09 6.22 3.51
CA VAL A 112 -1.58 7.16 4.54
C VAL A 112 -3.10 7.17 4.61
N VAL A 113 -3.76 7.29 3.45
CA VAL A 113 -5.22 7.26 3.35
C VAL A 113 -5.77 5.90 3.77
N GLY A 114 -5.15 4.82 3.30
CA GLY A 114 -5.54 3.45 3.62
C GLY A 114 -5.50 3.16 5.12
N ASP A 115 -4.41 3.54 5.77
CA ASP A 115 -4.21 3.32 7.21
C ASP A 115 -5.17 4.14 8.06
N LEU A 116 -5.33 5.43 7.76
CA LEU A 116 -6.20 6.32 8.50
C LEU A 116 -7.67 5.95 8.34
N ALA A 117 -8.10 5.64 7.11
CA ALA A 117 -9.46 5.20 6.81
C ALA A 117 -9.79 3.85 7.48
N GLY A 118 -8.87 2.89 7.39
CA GLY A 118 -9.02 1.59 8.02
C GLY A 118 -9.09 1.71 9.55
N PHE A 119 -8.30 2.57 10.17
CA PHE A 119 -8.36 2.81 11.61
C PHE A 119 -9.64 3.55 12.01
N ALA A 120 -10.12 4.51 11.24
CA ALA A 120 -11.41 5.15 11.45
C ALA A 120 -12.55 4.13 11.36
N ALA A 121 -12.54 3.24 10.36
CA ALA A 121 -13.50 2.16 10.22
C ALA A 121 -13.46 1.17 11.39
N ALA A 122 -12.27 0.82 11.88
CA ALA A 122 -12.09 -0.06 13.04
C ALA A 122 -12.71 0.52 14.31
N CYS A 123 -12.63 1.83 14.49
CA CYS A 123 -13.10 2.51 15.70
C CYS A 123 -14.58 2.93 15.65
N TRP A 124 -15.09 3.33 14.46
CA TRP A 124 -16.47 3.77 14.31
C TRP A 124 -17.46 2.65 14.67
N MET A 125 -18.39 2.92 15.58
CA MET A 125 -19.39 1.96 16.07
C MET A 125 -18.81 0.60 16.52
N ARG A 126 -17.54 0.53 16.89
CA ARG A 126 -16.73 -0.66 17.22
C ARG A 126 -16.43 -1.57 16.01
N GLY A 127 -16.39 -1.00 14.84
CA GLY A 127 -16.05 -1.65 13.58
C GLY A 127 -17.14 -1.56 12.54
N VAL A 128 -16.82 -0.93 11.41
CA VAL A 128 -17.63 -0.92 10.18
C VAL A 128 -16.77 -1.42 9.02
N ASP A 129 -17.41 -1.75 7.89
CA ASP A 129 -16.69 -2.23 6.72
C ASP A 129 -15.75 -1.15 6.14
N CYS A 130 -14.60 -1.59 5.62
CA CYS A 130 -13.66 -0.76 4.90
C CYS A 130 -13.36 -1.40 3.55
N VAL A 131 -13.33 -0.59 2.48
CA VAL A 131 -12.87 -0.99 1.14
C VAL A 131 -11.66 -0.15 0.78
N GLN A 132 -10.58 -0.82 0.37
CA GLN A 132 -9.35 -0.15 -0.06
C GLN A 132 -9.37 0.07 -1.57
N LEU A 133 -9.18 1.30 -2.01
CA LEU A 133 -8.99 1.71 -3.39
C LEU A 133 -7.59 2.32 -3.53
N PRO A 134 -6.53 1.49 -3.49
CA PRO A 134 -5.16 1.98 -3.48
C PRO A 134 -4.81 2.69 -4.79
N THR A 135 -4.12 3.83 -4.70
CA THR A 135 -3.73 4.65 -5.86
C THR A 135 -2.22 4.74 -6.05
N THR A 136 -1.43 4.15 -5.17
CA THR A 136 0.03 4.01 -5.33
C THR A 136 0.39 2.54 -5.48
N LEU A 137 1.47 2.23 -6.21
CA LEU A 137 1.93 0.85 -6.36
C LEU A 137 2.29 0.24 -4.99
N LEU A 138 2.94 1.01 -4.11
CA LEU A 138 3.26 0.59 -2.75
C LEU A 138 1.99 0.17 -1.98
N ALA A 139 0.93 0.96 -2.05
CA ALA A 139 -0.32 0.60 -1.41
C ALA A 139 -0.97 -0.63 -2.03
N MET A 140 -0.91 -0.81 -3.35
CA MET A 140 -1.46 -1.97 -4.04
C MET A 140 -0.79 -3.28 -3.63
N VAL A 141 0.54 -3.27 -3.42
CA VAL A 141 1.30 -4.50 -3.14
C VAL A 141 1.55 -4.73 -1.65
N ASP A 142 1.42 -3.70 -0.82
CA ASP A 142 1.79 -3.79 0.60
C ASP A 142 0.72 -3.25 1.55
N SER A 143 0.57 -1.95 1.75
CA SER A 143 -0.20 -1.39 2.88
C SER A 143 -1.69 -1.75 2.87
N SER A 144 -2.34 -1.93 1.71
CA SER A 144 -3.75 -2.34 1.63
C SER A 144 -3.99 -3.82 1.98
N VAL A 145 -2.94 -4.63 2.13
CA VAL A 145 -3.03 -6.08 2.35
C VAL A 145 -2.65 -6.43 3.78
N GLY A 146 -3.50 -7.19 4.48
CA GLY A 146 -3.19 -7.71 5.81
C GLY A 146 -3.74 -6.91 6.98
N GLY A 147 -4.55 -5.85 6.71
CA GLY A 147 -5.39 -5.19 7.70
C GLY A 147 -4.67 -4.42 8.80
N LYS A 148 -3.38 -4.15 8.68
CA LYS A 148 -2.71 -3.20 9.59
C LYS A 148 -3.20 -1.80 9.26
N THR A 149 -3.72 -1.09 10.26
CA THR A 149 -4.19 0.29 10.14
C THR A 149 -3.67 1.10 11.31
N ALA A 150 -3.21 2.32 11.08
CA ALA A 150 -2.57 3.08 12.14
C ALA A 150 -2.53 4.58 11.85
N VAL A 151 -2.19 5.33 12.89
CA VAL A 151 -1.77 6.73 12.84
C VAL A 151 -0.47 6.93 13.60
N ASP A 152 0.20 8.02 13.30
CA ASP A 152 1.46 8.40 13.91
C ASP A 152 1.21 9.30 15.14
N ILE A 153 2.12 9.19 16.10
CA ILE A 153 2.17 10.06 17.27
C ILE A 153 3.61 10.59 17.44
N PRO A 154 3.85 11.61 18.27
CA PRO A 154 5.20 12.14 18.47
C PRO A 154 6.23 11.11 18.94
N ALA A 155 5.80 10.01 19.57
CA ALA A 155 6.67 8.94 20.04
C ALA A 155 7.12 7.98 18.92
N GLY A 156 6.45 7.97 17.77
CA GLY A 156 6.82 7.13 16.62
C GLY A 156 5.69 6.88 15.64
N LYS A 157 6.06 6.33 14.49
CA LYS A 157 5.11 5.94 13.43
C LYS A 157 4.34 4.67 13.79
N ASN A 158 3.08 4.62 13.35
CA ASN A 158 2.23 3.42 13.38
C ASN A 158 2.02 2.79 14.77
N LEU A 159 2.25 3.54 15.86
CA LEU A 159 2.14 3.01 17.22
C LEU A 159 0.70 2.93 17.74
N VAL A 160 -0.21 3.68 17.13
CA VAL A 160 -1.64 3.69 17.50
C VAL A 160 -2.46 3.21 16.31
N GLY A 161 -3.16 2.08 16.45
CA GLY A 161 -3.91 1.50 15.35
C GLY A 161 -4.66 0.24 15.72
N ALA A 162 -5.13 -0.46 14.71
CA ALA A 162 -5.87 -1.71 14.86
C ALA A 162 -5.54 -2.69 13.72
N PHE A 163 -5.73 -3.98 13.97
CA PHE A 163 -5.84 -4.96 12.91
C PHE A 163 -7.30 -4.98 12.44
N HIS A 164 -7.55 -4.43 11.26
CA HIS A 164 -8.89 -4.32 10.67
C HIS A 164 -8.85 -4.72 9.18
N PRO A 165 -8.98 -6.01 8.87
CA PRO A 165 -8.97 -6.49 7.49
C PRO A 165 -10.05 -5.78 6.65
N PRO A 166 -9.72 -5.34 5.42
CA PRO A 166 -10.71 -4.71 4.56
C PRO A 166 -11.74 -5.73 4.07
N ARG A 167 -12.91 -5.26 3.67
CA ARG A 167 -13.94 -6.05 3.00
C ARG A 167 -13.50 -6.45 1.59
N ALA A 168 -12.76 -5.58 0.92
CA ALA A 168 -12.15 -5.79 -0.39
C ALA A 168 -11.01 -4.82 -0.62
N VAL A 169 -10.11 -5.17 -1.54
CA VAL A 169 -9.11 -4.27 -2.14
C VAL A 169 -9.36 -4.24 -3.64
N ILE A 170 -9.46 -3.06 -4.23
CA ILE A 170 -9.72 -2.89 -5.66
C ILE A 170 -8.61 -2.01 -6.26
N ALA A 171 -7.60 -2.68 -6.81
CA ALA A 171 -6.40 -2.08 -7.38
C ALA A 171 -6.58 -1.85 -8.89
N ASP A 172 -7.00 -0.65 -9.27
CA ASP A 172 -7.09 -0.24 -10.67
C ASP A 172 -5.72 0.23 -11.18
N THR A 173 -5.09 -0.54 -12.06
CA THR A 173 -3.76 -0.21 -12.57
C THR A 173 -3.71 1.09 -13.37
N ARG A 174 -4.83 1.56 -13.93
CA ARG A 174 -4.87 2.82 -14.67
C ARG A 174 -4.55 4.04 -13.83
N VAL A 175 -4.81 4.00 -12.51
CA VAL A 175 -4.48 5.12 -11.63
C VAL A 175 -2.98 5.35 -11.51
N LEU A 176 -2.16 4.30 -11.77
CA LEU A 176 -0.70 4.39 -11.74
C LEU A 176 -0.13 5.26 -12.88
N ALA A 177 -0.90 5.49 -13.96
CA ALA A 177 -0.48 6.39 -15.03
C ALA A 177 -0.32 7.87 -14.58
N THR A 178 -0.96 8.24 -13.47
CA THR A 178 -0.82 9.60 -12.89
C THR A 178 0.13 9.63 -11.68
N LEU A 179 0.64 8.48 -11.28
CA LEU A 179 1.57 8.39 -10.16
C LEU A 179 2.94 8.96 -10.58
N PRO A 180 3.55 9.84 -9.79
CA PRO A 180 4.90 10.34 -10.07
C PRO A 180 5.89 9.18 -10.24
N PRO A 181 6.83 9.26 -11.22
CA PRO A 181 7.78 8.17 -11.47
C PRO A 181 8.62 7.74 -10.26
N ARG A 182 8.91 8.67 -9.33
CA ARG A 182 9.61 8.38 -8.09
C ARG A 182 8.78 7.47 -7.17
N GLU A 183 7.47 7.73 -7.07
CA GLU A 183 6.55 6.93 -6.26
C GLU A 183 6.28 5.55 -6.90
N LEU A 184 6.26 5.46 -8.23
CA LEU A 184 6.19 4.17 -8.92
C LEU A 184 7.42 3.31 -8.57
N ARG A 185 8.63 3.90 -8.66
CA ARG A 185 9.87 3.19 -8.29
C ARG A 185 9.88 2.79 -6.82
N ALA A 186 9.41 3.66 -5.92
CA ALA A 186 9.26 3.31 -4.51
C ALA A 186 8.40 2.05 -4.29
N GLY A 187 7.28 1.94 -5.01
CA GLY A 187 6.45 0.73 -4.98
C GLY A 187 7.17 -0.50 -5.59
N LEU A 188 8.00 -0.31 -6.62
CA LEU A 188 8.78 -1.40 -7.20
C LEU A 188 9.83 -1.97 -6.23
N ALA A 189 10.34 -1.19 -5.28
CA ALA A 189 11.21 -1.71 -4.22
C ALA A 189 10.47 -2.80 -3.39
N GLU A 190 9.21 -2.55 -3.04
CA GLU A 190 8.37 -3.53 -2.32
C GLU A 190 8.06 -4.76 -3.20
N VAL A 191 7.84 -4.58 -4.50
CA VAL A 191 7.67 -5.70 -5.44
C VAL A 191 8.93 -6.57 -5.48
N VAL A 192 10.12 -5.97 -5.57
CA VAL A 192 11.41 -6.68 -5.53
C VAL A 192 11.60 -7.44 -4.21
N LYS A 193 11.17 -6.85 -3.09
CA LYS A 193 11.21 -7.49 -1.78
C LYS A 193 10.54 -8.87 -1.79
N TYR A 194 9.36 -9.00 -2.40
CA TYR A 194 8.66 -10.30 -2.47
C TYR A 194 9.42 -11.34 -3.28
N GLY A 195 10.05 -10.95 -4.38
CA GLY A 195 10.93 -11.84 -5.14
C GLY A 195 12.16 -12.28 -4.33
N ALA A 196 12.76 -11.35 -3.59
CA ALA A 196 13.93 -11.62 -2.75
C ALA A 196 13.63 -12.48 -1.51
N LEU A 197 12.37 -12.48 -1.04
CA LEU A 197 11.91 -13.26 0.12
C LEU A 197 11.70 -14.76 -0.16
N GLY A 198 12.33 -15.31 -1.20
CA GLY A 198 12.34 -16.76 -1.47
C GLY A 198 11.48 -17.18 -2.65
N ASP A 199 11.02 -16.26 -3.49
CA ASP A 199 10.41 -16.57 -4.79
C ASP A 199 11.39 -16.28 -5.94
N ALA A 200 12.31 -17.22 -6.16
CA ALA A 200 13.31 -17.11 -7.22
C ALA A 200 12.68 -16.98 -8.62
N VAL A 201 11.55 -17.62 -8.87
CA VAL A 201 10.83 -17.55 -10.15
C VAL A 201 10.27 -16.15 -10.35
N PHE A 202 9.72 -15.55 -9.30
CA PHE A 202 9.24 -14.18 -9.37
C PHE A 202 10.41 -13.20 -9.52
N PHE A 203 11.51 -13.42 -8.81
CA PHE A 203 12.70 -12.58 -8.93
C PHE A 203 13.27 -12.59 -10.36
N GLU A 204 13.39 -13.76 -11.00
CA GLU A 204 13.82 -13.88 -12.39
C GLU A 204 12.86 -13.19 -13.35
N TRP A 205 11.55 -13.34 -13.12
CA TRP A 205 10.52 -12.66 -13.90
C TRP A 205 10.67 -11.13 -13.79
N LEU A 206 10.96 -10.59 -12.60
CA LEU A 206 11.20 -9.15 -12.38
C LEU A 206 12.44 -8.68 -13.17
N GLN A 207 13.53 -9.46 -13.18
CA GLN A 207 14.72 -9.15 -13.97
C GLN A 207 14.40 -9.07 -15.47
N GLN A 208 13.53 -9.96 -15.98
CA GLN A 208 13.14 -9.99 -17.39
C GLN A 208 12.21 -8.83 -17.77
N HIS A 209 11.37 -8.34 -16.84
CA HIS A 209 10.33 -7.35 -17.11
C HIS A 209 10.62 -5.96 -16.52
N ALA A 210 11.85 -5.70 -16.05
CA ALA A 210 12.18 -4.44 -15.38
C ALA A 210 11.86 -3.19 -16.21
N ASP A 211 12.13 -3.20 -17.51
CA ASP A 211 11.87 -2.05 -18.39
C ASP A 211 10.37 -1.84 -18.62
N ALA A 212 9.59 -2.92 -18.75
CA ALA A 212 8.14 -2.86 -18.89
C ALA A 212 7.45 -2.37 -17.59
N LEU A 213 7.98 -2.76 -16.41
CA LEU A 213 7.55 -2.25 -15.12
C LEU A 213 7.81 -0.74 -14.99
N LEU A 214 8.98 -0.27 -15.39
CA LEU A 214 9.32 1.16 -15.41
C LEU A 214 8.48 1.95 -16.42
N ALA A 215 8.16 1.33 -17.56
CA ALA A 215 7.28 1.92 -18.57
C ALA A 215 5.81 1.99 -18.14
N GLY A 216 5.44 1.33 -17.02
CA GLY A 216 4.08 1.33 -16.52
C GLY A 216 3.12 0.48 -17.35
N GLU A 217 3.59 -0.60 -17.99
CA GLU A 217 2.75 -1.47 -18.80
C GLU A 217 1.69 -2.17 -17.94
N ASP A 218 0.42 -1.87 -18.19
CA ASP A 218 -0.72 -2.31 -17.37
C ASP A 218 -0.73 -3.80 -17.07
N ALA A 219 -0.52 -4.65 -18.06
CA ALA A 219 -0.55 -6.10 -17.90
C ALA A 219 0.61 -6.61 -17.03
N VAL A 220 1.79 -5.99 -17.17
CA VAL A 220 2.99 -6.35 -16.40
C VAL A 220 2.86 -5.86 -14.96
N LEU A 221 2.35 -4.65 -14.77
CA LEU A 221 2.05 -4.13 -13.42
C LEU A 221 0.97 -4.98 -12.72
N ALA A 222 -0.11 -5.34 -13.41
CA ALA A 222 -1.16 -6.19 -12.84
C ALA A 222 -0.62 -7.55 -12.37
N GLU A 223 0.24 -8.20 -13.16
CA GLU A 223 0.86 -9.47 -12.78
C GLU A 223 1.83 -9.30 -11.61
N ALA A 224 2.67 -8.23 -11.60
CA ALA A 224 3.56 -7.95 -10.49
C ALA A 224 2.78 -7.72 -9.18
N ILE A 225 1.69 -6.93 -9.24
CA ILE A 225 0.81 -6.69 -8.09
C ILE A 225 0.19 -8.01 -7.63
N ALA A 226 -0.34 -8.82 -8.55
CA ALA A 226 -0.99 -10.07 -8.20
C ALA A 226 -0.02 -11.07 -7.53
N ARG A 227 1.22 -11.19 -8.01
CA ARG A 227 2.25 -12.04 -7.39
C ARG A 227 2.62 -11.54 -6.00
N SER A 228 2.87 -10.24 -5.86
CA SER A 228 3.16 -9.62 -4.55
C SER A 228 2.02 -9.85 -3.55
N CYS A 229 0.78 -9.61 -3.97
CA CYS A 229 -0.41 -9.84 -3.13
C CYS A 229 -0.56 -11.31 -2.74
N ARG A 230 -0.36 -12.28 -3.65
CA ARG A 230 -0.40 -13.72 -3.32
C ARG A 230 0.66 -14.10 -2.29
N HIS A 231 1.88 -13.59 -2.47
CA HIS A 231 2.98 -13.85 -1.53
C HIS A 231 2.67 -13.29 -0.14
N LYS A 232 2.21 -12.03 -0.07
CA LYS A 232 1.83 -11.41 1.19
C LYS A 232 0.63 -12.11 1.83
N ALA A 233 -0.42 -12.42 1.06
CA ALA A 233 -1.61 -13.09 1.55
C ALA A 233 -1.25 -14.42 2.23
N ALA A 234 -0.41 -15.25 1.59
CA ALA A 234 0.01 -16.52 2.13
C ALA A 234 0.74 -16.40 3.49
N ILE A 235 1.55 -15.35 3.68
CA ILE A 235 2.22 -15.07 4.95
C ILE A 235 1.22 -14.54 6.00
N VAL A 236 0.34 -13.60 5.61
CA VAL A 236 -0.67 -13.01 6.50
C VAL A 236 -1.65 -14.06 7.02
N GLU A 237 -2.05 -15.02 6.17
CA GLU A 237 -2.93 -16.13 6.58
C GLU A 237 -2.31 -17.00 7.67
N ARG A 238 -0.99 -17.24 7.62
CA ARG A 238 -0.27 -18.04 8.62
C ARG A 238 0.09 -17.25 9.88
N ASP A 239 0.28 -15.94 9.75
CA ASP A 239 0.67 -15.06 10.86
C ASP A 239 -0.02 -13.69 10.78
N PRO A 240 -1.32 -13.62 11.08
CA PRO A 240 -2.11 -12.39 10.96
C PRO A 240 -1.64 -11.27 11.91
N PHE A 241 -1.04 -11.62 13.06
CA PHE A 241 -0.65 -10.68 14.12
C PHE A 241 0.87 -10.41 14.22
N GLU A 242 1.66 -10.88 13.21
CA GLU A 242 3.13 -10.67 13.16
C GLU A 242 3.88 -11.14 14.42
N LYS A 243 3.60 -12.39 14.80
CA LYS A 243 4.27 -13.04 15.94
C LYS A 243 5.41 -13.96 15.52
N GLY A 244 5.65 -14.14 14.24
CA GLY A 244 6.63 -15.07 13.69
C GLY A 244 6.98 -14.80 12.23
N GLU A 245 6.49 -15.61 11.30
CA GLU A 245 6.87 -15.60 9.87
C GLU A 245 6.61 -14.24 9.19
N ARG A 246 5.60 -13.51 9.58
CA ARG A 246 5.28 -12.19 9.00
C ARG A 246 6.41 -11.17 9.20
N ALA A 247 7.30 -11.37 10.18
CA ALA A 247 8.50 -10.55 10.35
C ALA A 247 9.44 -10.60 9.14
N LEU A 248 9.41 -11.68 8.33
CA LEU A 248 10.18 -11.77 7.08
C LEU A 248 9.80 -10.66 6.08
N LEU A 249 8.56 -10.17 6.10
CA LEU A 249 8.13 -9.05 5.27
C LEU A 249 8.89 -7.76 5.55
N ASN A 250 9.65 -7.70 6.65
CA ASN A 250 10.49 -6.57 7.02
C ASN A 250 11.92 -6.66 6.42
N LEU A 251 12.17 -7.50 5.40
CA LEU A 251 13.45 -7.49 4.68
C LEU A 251 13.77 -6.08 4.19
N GLY A 252 14.93 -5.57 4.58
CA GLY A 252 15.38 -4.20 4.29
C GLY A 252 14.84 -3.12 5.24
N HIS A 253 13.74 -3.38 5.95
CA HIS A 253 13.07 -2.36 6.77
C HIS A 253 13.88 -1.93 8.00
N THR A 254 14.66 -2.82 8.61
CA THR A 254 15.49 -2.46 9.78
C THR A 254 16.47 -1.32 9.43
N PHE A 255 17.20 -1.48 8.33
CA PHE A 255 18.10 -0.44 7.84
C PHE A 255 17.34 0.73 7.21
N GLY A 256 16.25 0.45 6.46
CA GLY A 256 15.42 1.46 5.83
C GLY A 256 14.82 2.44 6.84
N HIS A 257 14.22 1.94 7.92
CA HIS A 257 13.65 2.78 8.99
C HIS A 257 14.72 3.57 9.75
N ALA A 258 15.92 3.01 9.94
CA ALA A 258 17.04 3.76 10.52
C ALA A 258 17.41 4.95 9.63
N ILE A 259 17.50 4.74 8.30
CA ILE A 259 17.75 5.80 7.33
C ILE A 259 16.63 6.86 7.36
N GLU A 260 15.35 6.45 7.34
CA GLU A 260 14.21 7.36 7.41
C GLU A 260 14.24 8.21 8.70
N THR A 261 14.58 7.58 9.83
CA THR A 261 14.64 8.26 11.13
C THR A 261 15.75 9.31 11.15
N GLU A 262 16.95 8.95 10.69
CA GLU A 262 18.11 9.86 10.65
C GLU A 262 17.86 11.05 9.70
N GLN A 263 17.17 10.84 8.60
CA GLN A 263 16.78 11.91 7.67
C GLN A 263 15.66 12.80 8.22
N GLY A 264 15.00 12.42 9.31
CA GLY A 264 13.87 13.17 9.89
C GLY A 264 12.59 13.07 9.06
N TYR A 265 12.31 11.88 8.48
CA TYR A 265 11.10 11.56 7.70
C TYR A 265 10.74 12.66 6.70
N SER A 266 11.19 12.53 5.48
CA SER A 266 10.95 13.40 4.28
C SER A 266 10.27 14.75 4.56
N ALA A 267 10.98 15.70 5.16
CA ALA A 267 10.49 17.06 5.23
C ALA A 267 10.43 17.66 3.81
N PRO A 268 9.37 18.37 3.42
CA PRO A 268 9.29 19.01 2.12
C PRO A 268 10.55 19.86 1.84
N GLY A 269 11.20 19.62 0.70
CA GLY A 269 12.40 20.39 0.27
C GLY A 269 13.74 19.78 0.68
N ARG A 270 13.80 18.58 1.24
CA ARG A 270 15.05 17.82 1.41
C ARG A 270 15.15 16.71 0.37
N ASP A 271 16.36 16.42 -0.11
CA ASP A 271 16.70 15.25 -0.94
C ASP A 271 16.69 13.94 -0.12
N ALA A 272 15.70 13.81 0.78
CA ALA A 272 15.54 12.63 1.60
C ALA A 272 14.98 11.46 0.75
N LEU A 273 15.43 10.25 1.07
CA LEU A 273 14.87 9.04 0.48
C LEU A 273 13.43 8.87 0.96
N ASN A 274 12.53 8.51 0.03
CA ASN A 274 11.21 8.04 0.42
C ASN A 274 11.28 6.59 0.94
N HIS A 275 10.16 6.08 1.46
CA HIS A 275 10.11 4.75 2.09
C HIS A 275 10.68 3.64 1.19
N GLY A 276 10.22 3.52 -0.05
CA GLY A 276 10.69 2.48 -0.96
C GLY A 276 12.17 2.62 -1.34
N GLU A 277 12.66 3.85 -1.46
CA GLU A 277 14.08 4.12 -1.69
C GLU A 277 14.92 3.69 -0.47
N ALA A 278 14.46 4.00 0.75
CA ALA A 278 15.12 3.59 1.98
C ALA A 278 15.11 2.06 2.15
N VAL A 279 14.00 1.40 1.83
CA VAL A 279 13.88 -0.08 1.84
C VAL A 279 14.80 -0.71 0.78
N ALA A 280 14.95 -0.11 -0.40
CA ALA A 280 15.87 -0.61 -1.43
C ALA A 280 17.33 -0.62 -0.92
N VAL A 281 17.81 0.49 -0.34
CA VAL A 281 19.11 0.54 0.32
C VAL A 281 19.20 -0.49 1.43
N GLY A 282 18.17 -0.58 2.26
CA GLY A 282 18.11 -1.53 3.37
C GLY A 282 18.18 -2.99 2.93
N MET A 283 17.58 -3.36 1.80
CA MET A 283 17.69 -4.71 1.24
C MET A 283 19.13 -5.04 0.81
N VAL A 284 19.82 -4.10 0.20
CA VAL A 284 21.24 -4.29 -0.19
C VAL A 284 22.13 -4.44 1.05
N LEU A 285 21.88 -3.66 2.10
CA LEU A 285 22.61 -3.77 3.37
C LEU A 285 22.31 -5.10 4.06
N ALA A 286 21.08 -5.55 4.08
CA ALA A 286 20.69 -6.85 4.63
C ALA A 286 21.33 -8.01 3.87
N ALA A 287 21.35 -7.94 2.52
CA ALA A 287 21.99 -8.94 1.69
C ALA A 287 23.52 -8.97 1.93
N LYS A 288 24.16 -7.78 2.05
CA LYS A 288 25.57 -7.70 2.39
C LYS A 288 25.87 -8.33 3.75
N LEU A 289 25.09 -8.00 4.77
CA LEU A 289 25.24 -8.60 6.10
C LEU A 289 25.09 -10.13 6.04
N SER A 290 24.13 -10.64 5.28
CA SER A 290 23.93 -12.08 5.09
C SER A 290 25.14 -12.74 4.43
N THR A 291 25.77 -12.08 3.45
CA THR A 291 27.00 -12.55 2.81
C THR A 291 28.16 -12.55 3.81
N ASP A 292 28.35 -11.46 4.54
CA ASP A 292 29.43 -11.33 5.54
C ASP A 292 29.32 -12.38 6.66
N LEU A 293 28.10 -12.82 6.98
CA LEU A 293 27.83 -13.89 7.94
C LEU A 293 27.86 -15.30 7.34
N GLY A 294 28.10 -15.44 6.04
CA GLY A 294 28.11 -16.71 5.33
C GLY A 294 26.73 -17.39 5.20
N LEU A 295 25.64 -16.60 5.26
CA LEU A 295 24.26 -17.08 5.13
C LEU A 295 23.72 -16.99 3.69
N ALA A 296 24.38 -16.21 2.81
CA ALA A 296 24.01 -16.03 1.42
C ALA A 296 25.25 -15.87 0.55
N ASP A 297 25.11 -16.16 -0.74
CA ASP A 297 26.18 -15.96 -1.72
C ASP A 297 26.27 -14.51 -2.19
N ASP A 298 27.48 -14.05 -2.47
CA ASP A 298 27.72 -12.70 -3.01
C ASP A 298 27.05 -12.50 -4.39
N ALA A 299 26.88 -13.56 -5.15
CA ALA A 299 26.17 -13.53 -6.41
C ALA A 299 24.69 -13.12 -6.26
N ASP A 300 24.02 -13.57 -5.21
CA ASP A 300 22.61 -13.20 -4.95
C ASP A 300 22.50 -11.74 -4.53
N ARG A 301 23.42 -11.25 -3.70
CA ARG A 301 23.53 -9.81 -3.37
C ARG A 301 23.74 -8.97 -4.62
N ALA A 302 24.67 -9.37 -5.49
CA ALA A 302 24.97 -8.64 -6.72
C ALA A 302 23.75 -8.62 -7.67
N ARG A 303 23.02 -9.71 -7.78
CA ARG A 303 21.79 -9.78 -8.59
C ARG A 303 20.69 -8.86 -8.04
N LEU A 304 20.49 -8.84 -6.72
CA LEU A 304 19.53 -7.94 -6.07
C LEU A 304 19.89 -6.48 -6.33
N GLN A 305 21.15 -6.11 -6.09
CA GLN A 305 21.63 -4.75 -6.32
C GLN A 305 21.44 -4.34 -7.78
N ALA A 306 21.84 -5.17 -8.74
CA ALA A 306 21.70 -4.88 -10.17
C ALA A 306 20.24 -4.68 -10.60
N LEU A 307 19.28 -5.44 -10.04
CA LEU A 307 17.86 -5.25 -10.33
C LEU A 307 17.35 -3.92 -9.77
N LEU A 308 17.70 -3.57 -8.53
CA LEU A 308 17.31 -2.29 -7.91
C LEU A 308 17.89 -1.09 -8.68
N GLU A 309 19.15 -1.14 -9.08
CA GLU A 309 19.81 -0.12 -9.92
C GLU A 309 19.11 0.03 -11.28
N ARG A 310 18.78 -1.09 -11.94
CA ARG A 310 18.04 -1.08 -13.21
C ARG A 310 16.65 -0.46 -13.08
N LEU A 311 15.99 -0.62 -11.93
CA LEU A 311 14.72 0.01 -11.61
C LEU A 311 14.87 1.48 -11.18
N GLY A 312 16.10 2.03 -11.19
CA GLY A 312 16.37 3.42 -10.83
C GLY A 312 16.22 3.71 -9.34
N LEU A 313 16.42 2.70 -8.49
CA LEU A 313 16.40 2.80 -7.03
C LEU A 313 17.81 3.01 -6.48
N PRO A 314 17.98 3.76 -5.39
CA PRO A 314 19.28 3.88 -4.72
C PRO A 314 19.68 2.55 -4.07
N VAL A 315 20.99 2.27 -4.07
CA VAL A 315 21.57 1.03 -3.53
C VAL A 315 22.67 1.29 -2.50
N SER A 316 22.86 2.55 -2.13
CA SER A 316 23.85 2.99 -1.16
C SER A 316 23.29 4.02 -0.20
N ILE A 317 23.86 4.07 0.99
CA ILE A 317 23.48 5.07 2.01
C ILE A 317 23.76 6.48 1.44
N PRO A 318 22.81 7.43 1.56
CA PRO A 318 23.02 8.80 1.13
C PRO A 318 24.24 9.45 1.81
N ALA A 319 24.96 10.27 1.05
CA ALA A 319 26.07 11.03 1.61
C ALA A 319 25.58 11.96 2.74
N GLY A 320 26.29 11.97 3.85
CA GLY A 320 25.99 12.85 4.99
C GLY A 320 25.14 12.22 6.11
N LEU A 321 24.74 10.96 5.96
CA LEU A 321 24.20 10.19 7.09
C LEU A 321 25.36 9.60 7.91
N ASP A 322 25.25 9.69 9.23
CA ASP A 322 26.22 9.05 10.13
C ASP A 322 25.86 7.57 10.31
N PRO A 323 26.71 6.62 9.85
CA PRO A 323 26.42 5.19 10.03
C PRO A 323 26.53 4.72 11.48
N GLN A 324 26.91 5.60 12.42
CA GLN A 324 27.03 5.30 13.86
C GLN A 324 25.90 5.94 14.69
N ALA A 325 25.02 6.72 14.06
CA ALA A 325 23.87 7.38 14.72
C ALA A 325 22.64 6.40 14.83
#